data_87ce86ffc61a3ce1e43d9bb6917ca756
#
_entry.id   87ce86ffc61a3ce1e43d9bb6917ca756
#
_cell.length_a   1.000
_cell.length_b   1.000
_cell.length_c   1.000
_cell.angle_alpha   90.00
_cell.angle_beta   90.00
_cell.angle_gamma   90.00
#
_symmetry.space_group_name_H-M   'P 1'
#
loop_
_entity.id
_entity.type
_entity.pdbx_description
1 polymer ?
#
loop_
_entity_poly.entity_id
_entity_poly.type
_entity_poly.pdbx_seq_one_letter_code
_entity_poly.pdbx_strand_id
1 'polypeptide(L)'
;MATTYIDTNQCARIKLSGLQGSVAEIVNRTLCGAEKVVGMLHWLVEKERFEAENLRDRHQLIYLMEGEGVITLEQKSYPVSTGAGIYLGPSETASISQAGATPLKLFHLVVKNN
;
A
#
# COMPACT_ATOMS: atom_id res chain seq x y z
N MET A 1 28.91 -1.49 -1.56
CA MET A 1 27.44 -1.33 -1.51
C MET A 1 27.09 0.14 -1.61
N ALA A 2 26.17 0.48 -2.48
CA ALA A 2 25.78 1.86 -2.68
C ALA A 2 24.44 2.13 -1.99
N THR A 3 24.35 3.30 -1.36
CA THR A 3 23.09 3.79 -0.80
C THR A 3 22.36 4.53 -1.91
N THR A 4 21.08 4.21 -2.08
CA THR A 4 20.25 4.84 -3.11
C THR A 4 19.30 5.83 -2.46
N TYR A 5 19.33 7.07 -2.93
CA TYR A 5 18.35 8.08 -2.55
C TYR A 5 17.21 8.07 -3.56
N ILE A 6 15.99 8.00 -3.06
CA ILE A 6 14.80 8.01 -3.91
C ILE A 6 13.92 9.18 -3.50
N ASP A 7 13.71 10.13 -4.43
CA ASP A 7 12.73 11.18 -4.22
C ASP A 7 11.37 10.65 -4.64
N THR A 8 10.56 10.28 -3.66
CA THR A 8 9.27 9.64 -3.95
C THR A 8 8.31 10.57 -4.69
N ASN A 9 8.52 11.87 -4.62
CA ASN A 9 7.70 12.82 -5.38
C ASN A 9 8.01 12.79 -6.88
N GLN A 10 9.15 12.21 -7.26
CA GLN A 10 9.54 12.05 -8.66
C GLN A 10 9.12 10.70 -9.23
N CYS A 11 8.64 9.80 -8.39
CA CYS A 11 8.17 8.49 -8.86
C CYS A 11 6.84 8.65 -9.60
N ALA A 12 6.70 7.97 -10.72
CA ALA A 12 5.51 8.07 -11.55
C ALA A 12 4.27 7.60 -10.79
N ARG A 13 3.25 8.45 -10.75
CA ARG A 13 1.98 8.13 -10.10
C ARG A 13 0.99 7.69 -11.17
N ILE A 14 0.50 6.47 -11.04
CA ILE A 14 -0.36 5.85 -12.04
C ILE A 14 -1.75 5.68 -11.46
N LYS A 15 -2.76 6.18 -12.19
CA LYS A 15 -4.14 5.97 -11.79
C LYS A 15 -4.58 4.57 -12.19
N LEU A 16 -5.08 3.81 -11.23
CA LEU A 16 -5.58 2.46 -11.49
C LEU A 16 -7.01 2.52 -12.04
N SER A 17 -7.43 1.46 -12.71
CA SER A 17 -8.76 1.40 -13.28
C SER A 17 -9.83 1.31 -12.19
N GLY A 18 -11.03 1.81 -12.50
CA GLY A 18 -12.15 1.79 -11.56
C GLY A 18 -11.90 2.66 -10.35
N LEU A 19 -12.32 2.20 -9.17
CA LEU A 19 -12.22 2.92 -7.92
C LEU A 19 -11.06 2.41 -7.06
N GLN A 20 -9.94 2.08 -7.67
CA GLN A 20 -8.77 1.54 -6.98
C GLN A 20 -7.73 2.61 -6.60
N GLY A 21 -7.97 3.86 -6.98
CA GLY A 21 -7.07 4.95 -6.63
C GLY A 21 -5.85 5.05 -7.52
N SER A 22 -4.77 5.58 -6.96
CA SER A 22 -3.51 5.79 -7.67
C SER A 22 -2.37 5.12 -6.92
N VAL A 23 -1.31 4.75 -7.63
CA VAL A 23 -0.16 4.06 -7.05
C VAL A 23 1.13 4.58 -7.66
N ALA A 24 2.19 4.63 -6.85
CA ALA A 24 3.54 4.88 -7.34
C ALA A 24 4.48 3.88 -6.67
N GLU A 25 5.29 3.20 -7.47
CA GLU A 25 6.33 2.34 -6.90
C GLU A 25 7.52 3.19 -6.50
N ILE A 26 7.96 3.04 -5.27
CA ILE A 26 9.06 3.84 -4.72
C ILE A 26 10.28 3.01 -4.35
N VAL A 27 10.11 1.67 -4.25
CA VAL A 27 11.22 0.73 -4.07
C VAL A 27 10.96 -0.42 -5.03
N ASN A 28 11.82 -0.60 -5.99
CA ASN A 28 11.72 -1.73 -6.92
C ASN A 28 13.07 -1.96 -7.58
N ARG A 29 13.12 -2.94 -8.47
CA ARG A 29 14.38 -3.32 -9.12
C ARG A 29 14.94 -2.18 -9.99
N THR A 30 14.10 -1.47 -10.70
CA THR A 30 14.53 -0.39 -11.59
C THR A 30 15.09 0.79 -10.80
N LEU A 31 14.46 1.16 -9.68
CA LEU A 31 14.85 2.32 -8.90
C LEU A 31 16.09 2.09 -8.05
N CYS A 32 16.24 0.91 -7.47
CA CYS A 32 17.32 0.69 -6.51
C CYS A 32 17.91 -0.73 -6.52
N GLY A 33 17.56 -1.54 -7.50
CA GLY A 33 18.08 -2.90 -7.61
C GLY A 33 17.48 -3.91 -6.66
N ALA A 34 16.38 -3.55 -5.96
CA ALA A 34 15.74 -4.46 -5.02
C ALA A 34 15.08 -5.62 -5.77
N GLU A 35 15.37 -6.84 -5.36
CA GLU A 35 14.85 -8.02 -6.04
C GLU A 35 13.73 -8.73 -5.28
N LYS A 36 13.73 -8.61 -3.95
CA LYS A 36 12.76 -9.31 -3.10
C LYS A 36 11.79 -8.38 -2.39
N VAL A 37 11.90 -7.09 -2.65
CA VAL A 37 11.11 -6.07 -1.96
C VAL A 37 10.54 -5.11 -2.97
N VAL A 38 9.25 -4.81 -2.84
CA VAL A 38 8.60 -3.75 -3.61
C VAL A 38 7.89 -2.85 -2.62
N GLY A 39 8.15 -1.55 -2.70
CA GLY A 39 7.46 -0.56 -1.88
C GLY A 39 6.66 0.37 -2.76
N MET A 40 5.45 0.68 -2.33
CA MET A 40 4.52 1.50 -3.11
C MET A 40 3.82 2.50 -2.22
N LEU A 41 3.46 3.63 -2.80
CA LEU A 41 2.54 4.57 -2.18
C LEU A 41 1.20 4.47 -2.91
N HIS A 42 0.12 4.45 -2.15
CA HIS A 42 -1.24 4.43 -2.68
C HIS A 42 -1.98 5.66 -2.20
N TRP A 43 -2.77 6.26 -3.09
CA TRP A 43 -3.63 7.39 -2.76
C TRP A 43 -5.07 7.00 -3.08
N LEU A 44 -5.96 7.18 -2.11
CA LEU A 44 -7.39 6.90 -2.26
C LEU A 44 -8.17 8.16 -1.95
N VAL A 45 -9.06 8.55 -2.87
CA VAL A 45 -9.99 9.64 -2.62
C VAL A 45 -11.39 9.05 -2.41
N GLU A 46 -12.40 9.90 -2.26
CA GLU A 46 -13.75 9.48 -1.95
C GLU A 46 -14.21 8.30 -2.81
N LYS A 47 -14.74 7.28 -2.16
CA LYS A 47 -15.28 6.04 -2.76
C LYS A 47 -14.21 5.10 -3.31
N GLU A 48 -12.94 5.45 -3.23
CA GLU A 48 -11.88 4.57 -3.70
C GLU A 48 -11.46 3.59 -2.62
N ARG A 49 -10.94 2.46 -3.05
CA ARG A 49 -10.62 1.34 -2.17
C ARG A 49 -9.38 0.61 -2.65
N PHE A 50 -8.52 0.24 -1.70
CA PHE A 50 -7.36 -0.59 -1.95
C PHE A 50 -7.65 -2.01 -1.47
N GLU A 51 -7.36 -3.00 -2.31
CA GLU A 51 -7.48 -4.40 -1.93
C GLU A 51 -6.11 -5.05 -2.04
N ALA A 52 -5.60 -5.53 -0.90
CA ALA A 52 -4.34 -6.26 -0.89
C ALA A 52 -4.59 -7.67 -1.42
N GLU A 53 -3.89 -8.00 -2.49
CA GLU A 53 -4.06 -9.29 -3.13
C GLU A 53 -3.58 -10.45 -2.25
N ASN A 54 -4.15 -11.61 -2.49
CA ASN A 54 -3.73 -12.85 -1.88
C ASN A 54 -2.43 -13.31 -2.54
N LEU A 55 -1.30 -13.04 -1.90
CA LEU A 55 0.01 -13.39 -2.43
C LEU A 55 0.59 -14.55 -1.62
N ARG A 56 0.71 -15.71 -2.23
CA ARG A 56 1.03 -16.96 -1.53
C ARG A 56 2.42 -17.00 -0.93
N ASP A 57 3.38 -16.33 -1.58
CA ASP A 57 4.78 -16.36 -1.17
C ASP A 57 5.29 -14.97 -0.79
N ARG A 58 4.40 -14.13 -0.30
CA ARG A 58 4.73 -12.75 0.04
C ARG A 58 4.26 -12.39 1.43
N HIS A 59 5.02 -11.49 2.06
CA HIS A 59 4.60 -10.79 3.26
C HIS A 59 4.26 -9.38 2.86
N GLN A 60 3.24 -8.79 3.49
CA GLN A 60 2.82 -7.44 3.16
C GLN A 60 2.70 -6.61 4.42
N LEU A 61 3.19 -5.39 4.38
CA LEU A 61 2.97 -4.40 5.42
C LEU A 61 2.26 -3.21 4.78
N ILE A 62 1.16 -2.80 5.38
CA ILE A 62 0.41 -1.63 4.94
C ILE A 62 0.41 -0.64 6.08
N TYR A 63 0.90 0.58 5.84
CA TYR A 63 0.98 1.62 6.84
C TYR A 63 0.17 2.83 6.39
N LEU A 64 -0.74 3.29 7.23
CA LEU A 64 -1.58 4.45 6.93
C LEU A 64 -0.80 5.72 7.28
N MET A 65 -0.40 6.46 6.26
CA MET A 65 0.43 7.65 6.42
C MET A 65 -0.38 8.91 6.62
N GLU A 66 -1.50 9.05 5.92
CA GLU A 66 -2.35 10.23 6.00
C GLU A 66 -3.81 9.84 5.79
N GLY A 67 -4.71 10.53 6.47
CA GLY A 67 -6.13 10.37 6.29
C GLY A 67 -6.76 9.37 7.21
N GLU A 68 -8.00 9.01 6.91
CA GLU A 68 -8.80 8.05 7.67
C GLU A 68 -9.41 7.04 6.72
N GLY A 69 -9.63 5.85 7.21
CA GLY A 69 -10.23 4.79 6.41
C GLY A 69 -10.94 3.76 7.23
N VAL A 70 -11.48 2.77 6.54
CA VAL A 70 -12.07 1.59 7.17
C VAL A 70 -11.37 0.39 6.58
N ILE A 71 -10.76 -0.42 7.44
CA ILE A 71 -10.11 -1.65 7.01
C ILE A 71 -11.04 -2.82 7.28
N THR A 72 -11.09 -3.76 6.35
CA THR A 72 -11.86 -4.99 6.50
C THR A 72 -10.92 -6.18 6.50
N LEU A 73 -10.92 -6.91 7.60
CA LEU A 73 -10.12 -8.13 7.81
C LEU A 73 -11.07 -9.27 8.17
N GLU A 74 -11.06 -10.33 7.39
CA GLU A 74 -11.88 -11.52 7.68
C GLU A 74 -13.34 -11.17 8.02
N GLN A 75 -13.95 -10.33 7.19
CA GLN A 75 -15.35 -9.92 7.31
C GLN A 75 -15.64 -8.98 8.48
N LYS A 76 -14.62 -8.52 9.18
CA LYS A 76 -14.78 -7.50 10.22
C LYS A 76 -14.18 -6.19 9.75
N SER A 77 -14.86 -5.10 10.05
CA SER A 77 -14.43 -3.78 9.65
C SER A 77 -14.02 -2.95 10.86
N TYR A 78 -12.95 -2.19 10.71
CA TYR A 78 -12.39 -1.35 11.78
C TYR A 78 -12.09 0.03 11.23
N PRO A 79 -12.46 1.09 11.96
CA PRO A 79 -11.99 2.43 11.57
C PRO A 79 -10.49 2.55 11.87
N VAL A 80 -9.76 3.18 10.95
CA VAL A 80 -8.33 3.38 11.10
C VAL A 80 -7.95 4.80 10.73
N SER A 81 -6.85 5.29 11.27
CA SER A 81 -6.36 6.63 11.00
C SER A 81 -4.84 6.60 10.90
N THR A 82 -4.24 7.77 10.69
CA THR A 82 -2.79 7.90 10.57
C THR A 82 -2.06 7.15 11.68
N GLY A 83 -1.10 6.34 11.30
CA GLY A 83 -0.31 5.52 12.22
C GLY A 83 -0.73 4.07 12.29
N ALA A 84 -1.88 3.70 11.69
CA ALA A 84 -2.32 2.31 11.71
C ALA A 84 -1.43 1.47 10.79
N GLY A 85 -1.02 0.31 11.27
CA GLY A 85 -0.23 -0.63 10.50
C GLY A 85 -0.90 -1.99 10.43
N ILE A 86 -0.83 -2.64 9.28
CA ILE A 86 -1.41 -3.95 9.06
C ILE A 86 -0.33 -4.86 8.47
N TYR A 87 -0.14 -6.00 9.08
CA TYR A 87 0.73 -7.03 8.53
C TYR A 87 -0.13 -8.17 7.98
N LEU A 88 0.17 -8.57 6.74
CA LEU A 88 -0.46 -9.73 6.11
C LEU A 88 0.62 -10.77 5.82
N GLY A 89 0.44 -11.96 6.34
CA GLY A 89 1.29 -13.09 6.00
C GLY A 89 0.90 -13.67 4.64
N PRO A 90 1.62 -14.71 4.18
CA PRO A 90 1.28 -15.35 2.91
C PRO A 90 -0.18 -15.78 2.86
N SER A 91 -0.83 -15.50 1.75
CA SER A 91 -2.23 -15.85 1.47
C SER A 91 -3.28 -15.11 2.28
N GLU A 92 -2.90 -14.10 3.06
CA GLU A 92 -3.86 -13.26 3.78
C GLU A 92 -4.26 -12.05 2.94
N THR A 93 -5.45 -11.54 3.18
CA THR A 93 -6.00 -10.42 2.41
C THR A 93 -6.57 -9.34 3.32
N ALA A 94 -6.63 -8.12 2.81
CA ALA A 94 -7.26 -7.00 3.50
C ALA A 94 -7.81 -6.04 2.47
N SER A 95 -8.80 -5.25 2.87
CA SER A 95 -9.39 -4.22 2.03
C SER A 95 -9.47 -2.93 2.85
N ILE A 96 -9.10 -1.80 2.26
CA ILE A 96 -9.12 -0.50 2.93
C ILE A 96 -9.87 0.48 2.06
N SER A 97 -10.89 1.13 2.64
CA SER A 97 -11.68 2.17 1.99
C SER A 97 -11.33 3.52 2.58
N GLN A 98 -11.29 4.55 1.73
CA GLN A 98 -11.11 5.91 2.20
C GLN A 98 -12.36 6.36 2.98
N ALA A 99 -12.14 7.09 4.09
CA ALA A 99 -13.19 7.70 4.87
C ALA A 99 -12.76 9.11 5.24
N GLY A 100 -13.68 9.93 5.72
CA GLY A 100 -13.35 11.29 6.12
C GLY A 100 -13.22 12.23 4.92
N ALA A 101 -12.70 13.43 5.18
CA ALA A 101 -12.65 14.52 4.20
C ALA A 101 -11.34 14.59 3.41
N THR A 102 -10.28 13.97 3.88
CA THR A 102 -8.97 14.05 3.24
C THR A 102 -8.64 12.76 2.49
N PRO A 103 -7.84 12.85 1.41
CA PRO A 103 -7.37 11.65 0.74
C PRO A 103 -6.59 10.75 1.70
N LEU A 104 -6.71 9.45 1.51
CA LEU A 104 -6.00 8.46 2.29
C LEU A 104 -4.72 8.11 1.56
N LYS A 105 -3.58 8.12 2.28
CA LYS A 105 -2.29 7.76 1.70
C LYS A 105 -1.71 6.58 2.47
N LEU A 106 -1.37 5.54 1.74
CA LEU A 106 -0.84 4.29 2.29
C LEU A 106 0.58 4.05 1.80
N PHE A 107 1.42 3.49 2.67
CA PHE A 107 2.66 2.85 2.26
C PHE A 107 2.43 1.35 2.25
N HIS A 108 2.72 0.71 1.13
CA HIS A 108 2.51 -0.73 0.95
C HIS A 108 3.84 -1.37 0.61
N LEU A 109 4.33 -2.21 1.50
CA LEU A 109 5.58 -2.94 1.33
C LEU A 109 5.27 -4.41 1.08
N VAL A 110 5.84 -4.96 0.02
CA VAL A 110 5.70 -6.38 -0.31
C VAL A 110 7.07 -7.01 -0.28
N VAL A 111 7.23 -8.05 0.52
CA VAL A 111 8.50 -8.76 0.69
C VAL A 111 8.31 -10.21 0.26
N LYS A 112 9.12 -10.63 -0.70
CA LYS A 112 9.07 -11.98 -1.21
C LYS A 112 9.64 -12.96 -0.19
N ASN A 113 8.93 -14.03 0.06
CA ASN A 113 9.39 -15.12 0.88
C ASN A 113 10.35 -15.98 0.05
N ASN A 114 11.41 -16.44 0.65
CA ASN A 114 12.37 -17.26 -0.07
C ASN A 114 11.85 -18.66 -0.34
#